data_54a1c322cecdd8422803320289298406
#
_entry.id   54a1c322cecdd8422803320289298406
#
_cell.length_a   1.000
_cell.length_b   1.000
_cell.length_c   1.000
_cell.angle_alpha   90.00
_cell.angle_beta   90.00
_cell.angle_gamma   90.00
#
_symmetry.space_group_name_H-M   'P 1'
#
loop_
_entity.id
_entity.type
_entity.pdbx_description
1 polymer ?
#
loop_
_entity_poly.entity_id
_entity_poly.type
_entity_poly.pdbx_seq_one_letter_code
_entity_poly.pdbx_strand_id
1 'polypeptide(L)'
;VAGQVVDDYKAIKIEKEGQIYTYDISYRLLNSMNFGVAQSRERLIYIAIRSDIAASRNISAETIFEEIDEACKNNTNVNLQAALDFIKPLEAPRVKGMTEEDDEITGKKIDFNAYDSCANDYLCAINGGRDIPYVFNHKARYCSDVNYEIFKRLGQGEDSTDPKIADIMPYSSRNHCFKDKYYKLIADKPCRTITAHLKMDCLSHIHPHQVRSITPREAARIQSFPDDYVFLGAYLKTYMQIGNAVPVLMAKQIAKVLKKYL
;
A
#
# COMPACT_ATOMS: atom_id res chain seq x y z
N VAL A 1 -8.12 22.41 -6.76
CA VAL A 1 -8.99 21.47 -6.03
C VAL A 1 -8.71 21.50 -4.54
N ALA A 2 -7.44 21.32 -4.07
CA ALA A 2 -7.14 21.28 -2.65
C ALA A 2 -7.48 22.59 -1.93
N GLY A 3 -7.12 23.74 -2.49
CA GLY A 3 -7.46 25.06 -1.94
C GLY A 3 -8.97 25.28 -1.85
N GLN A 4 -9.74 24.84 -2.86
CA GLN A 4 -11.21 24.95 -2.84
C GLN A 4 -11.83 24.19 -1.66
N VAL A 5 -11.35 22.99 -1.34
CA VAL A 5 -11.85 22.24 -0.18
C VAL A 5 -11.60 23.02 1.12
N VAL A 6 -10.45 23.65 1.27
CA VAL A 6 -10.15 24.49 2.44
C VAL A 6 -11.09 25.70 2.52
N ASP A 7 -11.32 26.37 1.39
CA ASP A 7 -12.22 27.53 1.34
C ASP A 7 -13.66 27.13 1.66
N ASP A 8 -14.13 25.99 1.13
CA ASP A 8 -15.44 25.43 1.41
C ASP A 8 -15.62 25.11 2.89
N TYR A 9 -14.62 24.50 3.54
CA TYR A 9 -14.65 24.18 4.96
C TYR A 9 -14.58 25.44 5.85
N LYS A 10 -13.79 26.44 5.48
CA LYS A 10 -13.74 27.73 6.18
C LYS A 10 -15.06 28.50 6.09
N ALA A 11 -15.82 28.27 5.01
CA ALA A 11 -17.14 28.87 4.81
C ALA A 11 -18.25 28.17 5.63
N ILE A 12 -18.00 26.94 6.13
CA ILE A 12 -18.98 26.19 6.93
C ILE A 12 -19.22 26.91 8.26
N LYS A 13 -20.50 27.24 8.52
CA LYS A 13 -21.01 27.76 9.78
C LYS A 13 -22.16 26.86 10.21
N ILE A 14 -22.00 26.18 11.33
CA ILE A 14 -23.04 25.32 11.90
C ILE A 14 -23.62 26.02 13.13
N GLU A 15 -24.90 26.36 13.08
CA GLU A 15 -25.63 26.89 14.22
C GLU A 15 -26.29 25.76 14.99
N LYS A 16 -25.99 25.65 16.27
CA LYS A 16 -26.63 24.72 17.19
C LYS A 16 -26.83 25.39 18.55
N GLU A 17 -28.04 25.36 19.05
CA GLU A 17 -28.39 25.93 20.37
C GLU A 17 -27.97 27.39 20.53
N GLY A 18 -28.10 28.19 19.44
CA GLY A 18 -27.70 29.62 19.42
C GLY A 18 -26.19 29.88 19.33
N GLN A 19 -25.38 28.84 19.19
CA GLN A 19 -23.95 28.96 19.04
C GLN A 19 -23.55 28.63 17.60
N ILE A 20 -22.62 29.43 17.00
CA ILE A 20 -22.05 29.22 15.68
C ILE A 20 -20.71 28.51 15.83
N TYR A 21 -20.59 27.37 15.15
CA TYR A 21 -19.34 26.61 15.05
C TYR A 21 -18.71 26.82 13.67
N THR A 22 -17.40 27.07 13.68
CA THR A 22 -16.54 27.16 12.49
C THR A 22 -15.37 26.20 12.63
N TYR A 23 -14.54 26.08 11.58
CA TYR A 23 -13.42 25.16 11.57
C TYR A 23 -12.13 25.86 11.20
N ASP A 24 -11.05 25.56 11.95
CA ASP A 24 -9.67 25.75 11.52
C ASP A 24 -9.26 24.54 10.71
N ILE A 25 -8.79 24.76 9.46
CA ILE A 25 -8.46 23.67 8.53
C ILE A 25 -7.15 23.94 7.81
N SER A 26 -6.35 22.91 7.71
CA SER A 26 -5.15 22.87 6.86
C SER A 26 -5.09 21.54 6.08
N TYR A 27 -4.20 21.45 5.09
CA TYR A 27 -3.95 20.23 4.35
C TYR A 27 -2.47 20.07 4.02
N ARG A 28 -2.04 18.81 3.85
CA ARG A 28 -0.68 18.51 3.44
C ARG A 28 -0.62 17.29 2.54
N LEU A 29 0.25 17.34 1.52
CA LEU A 29 0.59 16.18 0.70
C LEU A 29 1.65 15.37 1.47
N LEU A 30 1.27 14.21 1.97
CA LEU A 30 2.13 13.32 2.73
C LEU A 30 2.49 12.09 1.89
N ASN A 31 3.77 11.68 1.93
CA ASN A 31 4.22 10.45 1.29
C ASN A 31 4.43 9.35 2.33
N SER A 32 3.81 8.18 2.12
CA SER A 32 3.86 7.06 3.07
C SER A 32 5.28 6.55 3.38
N MET A 33 6.23 6.71 2.46
CA MET A 33 7.64 6.33 2.70
C MET A 33 8.25 7.07 3.88
N ASN A 34 7.84 8.31 4.14
CA ASN A 34 8.31 9.12 5.27
C ASN A 34 7.78 8.58 6.62
N PHE A 35 6.84 7.63 6.60
CA PHE A 35 6.24 7.00 7.77
C PHE A 35 6.77 5.57 7.99
N GLY A 36 7.91 5.21 7.39
CA GLY A 36 8.49 3.88 7.50
C GLY A 36 7.70 2.79 6.75
N VAL A 37 6.95 3.17 5.71
CA VAL A 37 6.20 2.24 4.86
C VAL A 37 7.06 1.86 3.65
N ALA A 38 7.08 0.59 3.28
CA ALA A 38 7.84 0.06 2.13
C ALA A 38 7.25 0.47 0.76
N GLN A 39 6.64 1.65 0.70
CA GLN A 39 5.94 2.15 -0.49
C GLN A 39 6.02 3.67 -0.59
N SER A 40 6.29 4.18 -1.78
CA SER A 40 6.08 5.58 -2.12
C SER A 40 4.62 5.78 -2.57
N ARG A 41 3.82 6.42 -1.69
CA ARG A 41 2.40 6.70 -1.93
C ARG A 41 2.05 8.07 -1.38
N GLU A 42 1.78 8.99 -2.25
CA GLU A 42 1.33 10.34 -1.88
C GLU A 42 -0.17 10.37 -1.62
N ARG A 43 -0.56 11.02 -0.53
CA ARG A 43 -1.96 11.30 -0.19
C ARG A 43 -2.10 12.70 0.35
N LEU A 44 -3.12 13.37 -0.14
CA LEU A 44 -3.55 14.66 0.38
C LEU A 44 -4.39 14.40 1.63
N ILE A 45 -3.90 14.87 2.77
CA ILE A 45 -4.57 14.74 4.06
C ILE A 45 -5.09 16.11 4.47
N TYR A 46 -6.32 16.16 4.94
CA TYR A 46 -6.95 17.34 5.52
C TYR A 46 -7.17 17.12 7.00
N ILE A 47 -6.87 18.14 7.81
CA ILE A 47 -7.19 18.19 9.24
C ILE A 47 -8.07 19.42 9.46
N ALA A 48 -9.24 19.19 10.05
CA ALA A 48 -10.17 20.25 10.42
C ALA A 48 -10.48 20.14 11.91
N ILE A 49 -10.29 21.24 12.64
CA ILE A 49 -10.53 21.34 14.07
C ILE A 49 -11.63 22.38 14.28
N ARG A 50 -12.62 22.07 15.12
CA ARG A 50 -13.63 23.05 15.48
C ARG A 50 -12.97 24.23 16.18
N SER A 51 -13.28 25.48 15.74
CA SER A 51 -12.51 26.67 16.12
C SER A 51 -12.52 26.98 17.61
N ASP A 52 -13.60 26.64 18.33
CA ASP A 52 -13.68 26.83 19.78
C ASP A 52 -12.72 25.86 20.52
N ILE A 53 -12.59 24.62 20.01
CA ILE A 53 -11.63 23.64 20.55
C ILE A 53 -10.19 24.08 20.22
N ALA A 54 -9.94 24.53 19.00
CA ALA A 54 -8.65 25.06 18.58
C ALA A 54 -8.20 26.19 19.49
N ALA A 55 -9.09 27.16 19.76
CA ALA A 55 -8.82 28.29 20.65
C ALA A 55 -8.62 27.86 22.10
N SER A 56 -9.48 26.99 22.64
CA SER A 56 -9.42 26.55 24.04
C SER A 56 -8.14 25.76 24.37
N ARG A 57 -7.60 25.05 23.39
CA ARG A 57 -6.38 24.24 23.53
C ARG A 57 -5.13 24.90 22.96
N ASN A 58 -5.26 26.09 22.41
CA ASN A 58 -4.19 26.83 21.73
C ASN A 58 -3.46 25.98 20.66
N ILE A 59 -4.24 25.34 19.79
CA ILE A 59 -3.76 24.49 18.69
C ILE A 59 -4.34 24.97 17.36
N SER A 60 -3.66 24.65 16.27
CA SER A 60 -4.17 24.83 14.91
C SER A 60 -4.00 23.56 14.09
N ALA A 61 -4.74 23.43 12.99
CA ALA A 61 -4.56 22.34 12.04
C ALA A 61 -3.15 22.33 11.45
N GLU A 62 -2.53 23.49 11.27
CA GLU A 62 -1.14 23.63 10.79
C GLU A 62 -0.13 23.11 11.82
N THR A 63 -0.27 23.48 13.09
CA THR A 63 0.59 22.98 14.17
C THR A 63 0.58 21.46 14.27
N ILE A 64 -0.60 20.84 14.07
CA ILE A 64 -0.70 19.36 14.04
C ILE A 64 0.10 18.78 12.88
N PHE A 65 0.09 19.39 11.68
CA PHE A 65 0.92 18.93 10.57
C PHE A 65 2.41 19.11 10.85
N GLU A 66 2.83 20.19 11.49
CA GLU A 66 4.22 20.39 11.91
C GLU A 66 4.68 19.28 12.86
N GLU A 67 3.84 18.89 13.83
CA GLU A 67 4.13 17.78 14.72
C GLU A 67 4.16 16.41 14.01
N ILE A 68 3.32 16.21 13.01
CA ILE A 68 3.35 14.99 12.18
C ILE A 68 4.68 14.94 11.42
N ASP A 69 5.11 16.04 10.79
CA ASP A 69 6.37 16.11 10.05
C ASP A 69 7.57 15.85 10.98
N GLU A 70 7.59 16.46 12.16
CA GLU A 70 8.66 16.22 13.13
C GLU A 70 8.69 14.77 13.64
N ALA A 71 7.53 14.16 13.88
CA ALA A 71 7.43 12.77 14.31
C ALA A 71 7.94 11.78 13.25
N CYS A 72 7.93 12.18 11.97
CA CYS A 72 8.38 11.36 10.85
C CYS A 72 9.85 11.60 10.43
N LYS A 73 10.47 12.66 10.93
CA LYS A 73 11.77 13.16 10.48
C LYS A 73 12.90 12.13 10.56
N ASN A 74 12.85 11.24 11.55
CA ASN A 74 13.88 10.22 11.77
C ASN A 74 13.51 8.84 11.19
N ASN A 75 12.40 8.74 10.49
CA ASN A 75 12.06 7.48 9.85
C ASN A 75 12.99 7.21 8.67
N THR A 76 13.52 6.00 8.59
CA THR A 76 14.32 5.55 7.47
C THR A 76 13.44 5.07 6.32
N ASN A 77 13.88 5.27 5.09
CA ASN A 77 13.21 4.71 3.94
C ASN A 77 13.33 3.19 3.96
N VAL A 78 12.20 2.51 3.90
CA VAL A 78 12.12 1.04 3.83
C VAL A 78 12.00 0.63 2.37
N ASN A 79 12.84 -0.30 1.95
CA ASN A 79 12.78 -0.87 0.61
C ASN A 79 11.71 -1.98 0.50
N LEU A 80 11.37 -2.34 -0.73
CA LEU A 80 10.39 -3.39 -1.02
C LEU A 80 10.83 -4.74 -0.46
N GLN A 81 12.14 -5.05 -0.53
CA GLN A 81 12.69 -6.34 -0.06
C GLN A 81 12.30 -6.62 1.38
N ALA A 82 12.37 -5.64 2.27
CA ALA A 82 12.00 -5.81 3.67
C ALA A 82 10.54 -6.26 3.89
N ALA A 83 9.63 -5.89 2.98
CA ALA A 83 8.23 -6.34 3.01
C ALA A 83 8.04 -7.73 2.38
N LEU A 84 8.93 -8.15 1.49
CA LEU A 84 8.87 -9.43 0.79
C LEU A 84 9.71 -10.54 1.45
N ASP A 85 10.55 -10.18 2.41
CA ASP A 85 11.38 -11.14 3.14
C ASP A 85 10.55 -12.05 4.03
N PHE A 86 11.11 -13.22 4.32
CA PHE A 86 10.55 -14.18 5.28
C PHE A 86 9.09 -14.55 5.00
N ILE A 87 8.76 -14.69 3.72
CA ILE A 87 7.50 -15.27 3.26
C ILE A 87 7.80 -16.35 2.23
N LYS A 88 7.00 -17.41 2.22
CA LYS A 88 7.20 -18.56 1.34
C LYS A 88 7.26 -18.14 -0.13
N PRO A 89 8.28 -18.53 -0.90
CA PRO A 89 8.28 -18.32 -2.34
C PRO A 89 7.18 -19.14 -3.01
N LEU A 90 6.53 -18.57 -4.02
CA LEU A 90 5.43 -19.21 -4.73
C LEU A 90 5.66 -19.19 -6.24
N GLU A 91 5.01 -20.12 -6.94
CA GLU A 91 4.89 -20.11 -8.40
C GLU A 91 3.51 -19.63 -8.84
N ALA A 92 3.43 -19.02 -10.01
CA ALA A 92 2.14 -18.65 -10.58
C ALA A 92 1.40 -19.87 -11.10
N PRO A 93 0.12 -20.10 -10.75
CA PRO A 93 -0.68 -21.15 -11.38
C PRO A 93 -0.84 -20.85 -12.87
N ARG A 94 -0.65 -21.89 -13.70
CA ARG A 94 -0.70 -21.81 -15.17
C ARG A 94 -2.05 -22.24 -15.74
N VAL A 95 -2.93 -22.76 -14.89
CA VAL A 95 -4.29 -23.15 -15.24
C VAL A 95 -5.27 -22.16 -14.63
N LYS A 96 -6.23 -21.69 -15.43
CA LYS A 96 -7.31 -20.82 -14.95
C LYS A 96 -8.14 -21.52 -13.88
N GLY A 97 -8.53 -20.78 -12.84
CA GLY A 97 -9.33 -21.32 -11.74
C GLY A 97 -8.51 -21.81 -10.55
N MET A 98 -7.27 -22.26 -10.74
CA MET A 98 -6.39 -22.76 -9.68
C MET A 98 -6.11 -21.74 -8.56
N THR A 99 -6.36 -20.45 -8.80
CA THR A 99 -6.22 -19.40 -7.76
C THR A 99 -7.21 -19.59 -6.60
N GLU A 100 -8.31 -20.29 -6.80
CA GLU A 100 -9.31 -20.55 -5.76
C GLU A 100 -8.95 -21.78 -4.88
N GLU A 101 -8.06 -22.65 -5.33
CA GLU A 101 -7.64 -23.86 -4.63
C GLU A 101 -6.36 -23.60 -3.81
N ASP A 102 -6.29 -24.12 -2.60
CA ASP A 102 -5.10 -24.07 -1.77
C ASP A 102 -4.09 -25.14 -2.22
N ASP A 103 -2.83 -24.73 -2.38
CA ASP A 103 -1.76 -25.56 -2.92
C ASP A 103 -0.39 -25.16 -2.33
N GLU A 104 0.52 -26.13 -2.18
CA GLU A 104 1.85 -25.86 -1.60
C GLU A 104 2.76 -25.02 -2.51
N ILE A 105 2.55 -25.07 -3.82
CA ILE A 105 3.38 -24.38 -4.81
C ILE A 105 2.84 -22.98 -5.08
N THR A 106 1.52 -22.88 -5.25
CA THR A 106 0.84 -21.63 -5.64
C THR A 106 0.32 -20.83 -4.46
N GLY A 107 0.35 -21.41 -3.26
CA GLY A 107 0.02 -20.75 -2.00
C GLY A 107 -1.35 -21.09 -1.45
N LYS A 108 -1.64 -20.56 -0.27
CA LYS A 108 -2.86 -20.86 0.51
C LYS A 108 -3.55 -19.58 0.99
N LYS A 109 -4.85 -19.67 1.24
CA LYS A 109 -5.62 -18.59 1.90
C LYS A 109 -5.17 -18.40 3.34
N ILE A 110 -4.88 -19.50 4.03
CA ILE A 110 -4.29 -19.53 5.38
C ILE A 110 -3.11 -20.49 5.32
N ASP A 111 -1.91 -19.99 5.61
CA ASP A 111 -0.71 -20.80 5.71
C ASP A 111 -0.17 -20.76 7.14
N PHE A 112 -0.10 -21.94 7.79
CA PHE A 112 0.36 -22.15 9.17
C PHE A 112 1.83 -22.55 9.24
N ASN A 113 2.56 -22.49 8.14
CA ASN A 113 4.00 -22.69 8.22
C ASN A 113 4.63 -21.60 9.07
N ALA A 114 5.61 -21.97 9.87
CA ALA A 114 6.30 -21.05 10.74
C ALA A 114 7.00 -19.95 9.91
N TYR A 115 6.49 -18.74 10.02
CA TYR A 115 7.13 -17.55 9.51
C TYR A 115 7.67 -16.74 10.67
N ASP A 116 8.85 -16.20 10.54
CA ASP A 116 9.37 -15.25 11.52
C ASP A 116 8.78 -13.86 11.21
N SER A 117 7.72 -13.52 11.91
CA SER A 117 6.97 -12.28 11.73
C SER A 117 7.71 -11.05 12.29
N CYS A 118 8.86 -11.22 12.91
CA CYS A 118 9.75 -10.17 13.41
C CYS A 118 11.20 -10.32 12.90
N ALA A 119 11.43 -11.08 11.84
CA ALA A 119 12.76 -11.38 11.32
C ALA A 119 13.54 -10.14 10.84
N ASN A 120 12.86 -9.04 10.53
CA ASN A 120 13.48 -7.75 10.28
C ASN A 120 12.68 -6.63 10.94
N ASP A 121 13.27 -5.44 11.04
CA ASP A 121 12.67 -4.27 11.72
C ASP A 121 11.33 -3.87 11.10
N TYR A 122 11.19 -3.98 9.78
CA TYR A 122 9.93 -3.65 9.12
C TYR A 122 8.81 -4.62 9.46
N LEU A 123 9.07 -5.93 9.40
CA LEU A 123 8.09 -6.95 9.77
C LEU A 123 7.73 -6.84 11.25
N CYS A 124 8.70 -6.60 12.10
CA CYS A 124 8.46 -6.36 13.53
C CYS A 124 7.55 -5.13 13.74
N ALA A 125 7.79 -4.05 13.00
CA ALA A 125 6.99 -2.82 13.10
C ALA A 125 5.54 -3.01 12.63
N ILE A 126 5.30 -3.68 11.48
CA ILE A 126 3.94 -3.92 10.98
C ILE A 126 3.17 -4.92 11.85
N ASN A 127 3.85 -5.91 12.42
CA ASN A 127 3.27 -6.92 13.31
C ASN A 127 3.19 -6.47 14.77
N GLY A 128 3.73 -5.30 15.10
CA GLY A 128 3.71 -4.73 16.46
C GLY A 128 4.51 -5.55 17.46
N GLY A 129 5.60 -6.18 17.02
CA GLY A 129 6.46 -7.03 17.85
C GLY A 129 5.84 -8.36 18.25
N ARG A 130 4.71 -8.76 17.62
CA ARG A 130 4.01 -10.02 17.93
C ARG A 130 4.57 -11.15 17.09
N ASP A 131 4.72 -12.32 17.71
CA ASP A 131 4.95 -13.58 17.00
C ASP A 131 3.64 -14.06 16.37
N ILE A 132 3.59 -14.13 15.03
CA ILE A 132 2.43 -14.55 14.25
C ILE A 132 2.84 -15.76 13.42
N PRO A 133 2.46 -16.98 13.82
CA PRO A 133 2.95 -18.22 13.21
C PRO A 133 2.22 -18.56 11.88
N TYR A 134 1.44 -17.67 11.34
CA TYR A 134 0.66 -17.86 10.12
C TYR A 134 0.57 -16.59 9.30
N VAL A 135 0.27 -16.75 8.01
CA VAL A 135 -0.07 -15.63 7.12
C VAL A 135 -1.39 -15.92 6.40
N PHE A 136 -2.15 -14.84 6.15
CA PHE A 136 -3.39 -14.89 5.38
C PHE A 136 -3.19 -14.36 3.97
N ASN A 137 -3.95 -14.88 3.02
CA ASN A 137 -4.03 -14.37 1.65
C ASN A 137 -2.70 -14.41 0.87
N HIS A 138 -1.76 -15.32 1.22
CA HIS A 138 -0.53 -15.53 0.48
C HIS A 138 -0.73 -16.58 -0.61
N LYS A 139 -1.29 -16.13 -1.72
CA LYS A 139 -1.67 -16.98 -2.85
C LYS A 139 -1.36 -16.27 -4.16
N ALA A 140 -0.65 -16.99 -5.06
CA ALA A 140 -0.25 -16.44 -6.35
C ALA A 140 -1.43 -16.34 -7.31
N ARG A 141 -1.38 -15.33 -8.17
CA ARG A 141 -2.37 -15.12 -9.23
C ARG A 141 -2.04 -15.96 -10.44
N TYR A 142 -3.11 -16.44 -11.13
CA TYR A 142 -2.98 -17.07 -12.44
C TYR A 142 -2.13 -16.22 -13.41
N CYS A 143 -1.22 -16.87 -14.11
CA CYS A 143 -0.36 -16.27 -15.12
C CYS A 143 -0.47 -17.05 -16.45
N SER A 144 -0.84 -16.37 -17.52
CA SER A 144 -0.83 -16.98 -18.87
C SER A 144 0.59 -17.24 -19.35
N ASP A 145 0.74 -18.09 -20.38
CA ASP A 145 2.07 -18.40 -20.94
C ASP A 145 2.79 -17.15 -21.45
N VAL A 146 2.06 -16.27 -22.11
CA VAL A 146 2.61 -14.98 -22.60
C VAL A 146 3.07 -14.11 -21.43
N ASN A 147 2.26 -13.93 -20.40
CA ASN A 147 2.64 -13.12 -19.23
C ASN A 147 3.82 -13.73 -18.49
N TYR A 148 3.86 -15.05 -18.36
CA TYR A 148 4.99 -15.75 -17.73
C TYR A 148 6.30 -15.47 -18.46
N GLU A 149 6.29 -15.58 -19.79
CA GLU A 149 7.50 -15.31 -20.59
C GLU A 149 7.92 -13.84 -20.51
N ILE A 150 6.98 -12.91 -20.51
CA ILE A 150 7.23 -11.48 -20.26
C ILE A 150 7.90 -11.28 -18.90
N PHE A 151 7.31 -11.84 -17.82
CA PHE A 151 7.84 -11.68 -16.46
C PHE A 151 9.24 -12.26 -16.31
N LYS A 152 9.53 -13.36 -17.02
CA LYS A 152 10.83 -14.00 -17.04
C LYS A 152 11.90 -13.15 -17.72
N ARG A 153 11.58 -12.52 -18.85
CA ARG A 153 12.54 -11.70 -19.64
C ARG A 153 12.83 -10.35 -19.00
N LEU A 154 11.85 -9.74 -18.33
CA LEU A 154 12.05 -8.44 -17.70
C LEU A 154 12.98 -8.52 -16.50
N GLY A 155 13.93 -7.57 -16.43
CA GLY A 155 14.71 -7.27 -15.25
C GLY A 155 14.02 -6.30 -14.31
N GLN A 156 14.54 -6.12 -13.09
CA GLN A 156 13.99 -5.15 -12.14
C GLN A 156 14.06 -3.72 -12.69
N GLY A 157 12.96 -2.99 -12.62
CA GLY A 157 12.82 -1.63 -13.13
C GLY A 157 12.46 -1.54 -14.62
N GLU A 158 12.48 -2.67 -15.34
CA GLU A 158 12.05 -2.73 -16.74
C GLU A 158 10.52 -2.84 -16.84
N ASP A 159 9.98 -2.38 -17.96
CA ASP A 159 8.54 -2.28 -18.19
C ASP A 159 8.13 -2.70 -19.62
N SER A 160 6.88 -2.42 -19.97
CA SER A 160 6.27 -2.75 -21.26
C SER A 160 6.99 -2.18 -22.50
N THR A 161 7.89 -1.24 -22.33
CA THR A 161 8.63 -0.61 -23.43
C THR A 161 9.98 -1.28 -23.71
N ASP A 162 10.37 -2.26 -22.90
CA ASP A 162 11.66 -2.93 -23.06
C ASP A 162 11.72 -3.76 -24.34
N PRO A 163 12.77 -3.60 -25.16
CA PRO A 163 12.91 -4.33 -26.41
C PRO A 163 12.97 -5.87 -26.26
N LYS A 164 13.35 -6.39 -25.09
CA LYS A 164 13.40 -7.86 -24.82
C LYS A 164 12.04 -8.55 -24.94
N ILE A 165 10.94 -7.80 -24.87
CA ILE A 165 9.58 -8.34 -24.92
C ILE A 165 8.78 -7.83 -26.13
N ALA A 166 9.40 -7.06 -27.02
CA ALA A 166 8.71 -6.45 -28.16
C ALA A 166 8.03 -7.48 -29.08
N ASP A 167 8.65 -8.67 -29.23
CA ASP A 167 8.15 -9.79 -30.05
C ASP A 167 6.90 -10.48 -29.50
N ILE A 168 6.70 -10.42 -28.17
CA ILE A 168 5.58 -11.12 -27.50
C ILE A 168 4.60 -10.17 -26.84
N MET A 169 4.80 -8.86 -26.94
CA MET A 169 3.99 -7.85 -26.25
C MET A 169 2.55 -7.81 -26.79
N PRO A 170 1.52 -8.19 -26.00
CA PRO A 170 0.13 -8.29 -26.47
C PRO A 170 -0.50 -6.97 -26.86
N TYR A 171 0.07 -5.85 -26.39
CA TYR A 171 -0.49 -4.51 -26.53
C TYR A 171 0.47 -3.54 -27.23
N SER A 172 1.34 -4.02 -28.10
CA SER A 172 2.37 -3.20 -28.77
C SER A 172 1.82 -1.95 -29.43
N SER A 173 0.64 -2.03 -30.06
CA SER A 173 -0.07 -0.88 -30.67
C SER A 173 -0.57 0.17 -29.66
N ARG A 174 -0.58 -0.14 -28.36
CA ARG A 174 -1.09 0.72 -27.28
C ARG A 174 -0.02 1.10 -26.26
N ASN A 175 1.25 0.84 -26.52
CA ASN A 175 2.35 1.16 -25.59
C ASN A 175 2.40 2.65 -25.22
N HIS A 176 1.94 3.55 -26.09
CA HIS A 176 1.83 4.98 -25.82
C HIS A 176 0.80 5.31 -24.72
N CYS A 177 -0.23 4.45 -24.52
CA CYS A 177 -1.31 4.66 -23.55
C CYS A 177 -1.09 3.89 -22.24
N PHE A 178 -0.35 2.77 -22.25
CA PHE A 178 -0.26 1.82 -21.15
C PHE A 178 1.19 1.61 -20.66
N LYS A 179 1.92 2.70 -20.45
CA LYS A 179 3.30 2.69 -19.95
C LYS A 179 3.45 2.03 -18.56
N ASP A 180 2.38 1.93 -17.79
CA ASP A 180 2.40 1.36 -16.43
C ASP A 180 2.23 -0.16 -16.36
N LYS A 181 1.99 -0.83 -17.50
CA LYS A 181 1.86 -2.29 -17.54
C LYS A 181 3.22 -2.96 -17.63
N TYR A 182 3.25 -4.21 -17.15
CA TYR A 182 4.44 -5.07 -17.16
C TYR A 182 5.68 -4.46 -16.50
N TYR A 183 5.46 -3.75 -15.38
CA TYR A 183 6.58 -3.22 -14.61
C TYR A 183 7.07 -4.24 -13.59
N LYS A 184 8.35 -4.63 -13.67
CA LYS A 184 9.00 -5.48 -12.68
C LYS A 184 9.57 -4.63 -11.55
N LEU A 185 9.08 -4.89 -10.34
CA LEU A 185 9.41 -4.12 -9.15
C LEU A 185 10.91 -4.15 -8.84
N ILE A 186 11.42 -3.12 -8.17
CA ILE A 186 12.81 -2.98 -7.76
C ILE A 186 12.90 -3.29 -6.27
N ALA A 187 13.67 -4.31 -5.90
CA ALA A 187 13.72 -4.82 -4.53
C ALA A 187 14.35 -3.83 -3.54
N ASP A 188 15.38 -3.10 -3.94
CA ASP A 188 16.17 -2.19 -3.11
C ASP A 188 15.58 -0.77 -3.01
N LYS A 189 14.40 -0.53 -3.57
CA LYS A 189 13.69 0.75 -3.51
C LYS A 189 12.31 0.59 -2.86
N PRO A 190 11.71 1.67 -2.32
CA PRO A 190 10.31 1.64 -1.93
C PRO A 190 9.42 1.24 -3.12
N CYS A 191 8.43 0.41 -2.88
CA CYS A 191 7.48 -0.01 -3.90
C CYS A 191 6.71 1.19 -4.47
N ARG A 192 6.34 1.13 -5.73
CA ARG A 192 5.36 2.06 -6.31
C ARG A 192 3.98 1.86 -5.67
N THR A 193 3.11 2.84 -5.85
CA THR A 193 1.79 2.87 -5.20
C THR A 193 0.95 1.63 -5.50
N ILE A 194 0.57 0.89 -4.45
CA ILE A 194 -0.43 -0.18 -4.49
C ILE A 194 -1.81 0.46 -4.69
N THR A 195 -2.48 0.13 -5.78
CA THR A 195 -3.78 0.69 -6.15
C THR A 195 -4.88 -0.37 -6.16
N ALA A 196 -6.14 0.06 -6.00
CA ALA A 196 -7.30 -0.82 -6.15
C ALA A 196 -7.40 -1.47 -7.53
N HIS A 197 -6.74 -0.89 -8.54
CA HIS A 197 -6.72 -1.39 -9.91
C HIS A 197 -5.97 -2.72 -10.05
N LEU A 198 -5.12 -3.11 -9.10
CA LEU A 198 -4.44 -4.41 -9.08
C LEU A 198 -5.42 -5.60 -9.17
N LYS A 199 -6.68 -5.41 -8.77
CA LYS A 199 -7.73 -6.41 -8.97
C LYS A 199 -7.88 -6.85 -10.44
N MET A 200 -7.57 -5.97 -11.40
CA MET A 200 -7.78 -6.24 -12.83
C MET A 200 -6.74 -7.20 -13.39
N ASP A 201 -5.47 -6.87 -13.33
CA ASP A 201 -4.42 -7.69 -13.95
C ASP A 201 -3.12 -7.82 -13.16
N CYS A 202 -2.83 -6.91 -12.23
CA CYS A 202 -1.61 -6.89 -11.41
C CYS A 202 -0.28 -6.81 -12.21
N LEU A 203 -0.35 -6.46 -13.51
CA LEU A 203 0.81 -6.44 -14.41
C LEU A 203 1.80 -5.31 -14.12
N SER A 204 1.35 -4.27 -13.44
CA SER A 204 2.20 -3.16 -12.98
C SER A 204 3.03 -3.50 -11.73
N HIS A 205 2.86 -4.69 -11.15
CA HIS A 205 3.51 -5.13 -9.93
C HIS A 205 4.02 -6.57 -10.07
N ILE A 206 4.97 -6.77 -11.01
CA ILE A 206 5.65 -8.06 -11.17
C ILE A 206 6.65 -8.20 -10.01
N HIS A 207 6.68 -9.38 -9.37
CA HIS A 207 7.57 -9.67 -8.25
C HIS A 207 9.05 -9.55 -8.68
N PRO A 208 9.93 -8.92 -7.87
CA PRO A 208 11.32 -8.64 -8.30
C PRO A 208 12.15 -9.92 -8.56
N HIS A 209 11.89 -11.00 -7.83
CA HIS A 209 12.69 -12.24 -7.87
C HIS A 209 11.94 -13.47 -8.39
N GLN A 210 10.62 -13.43 -8.49
CA GLN A 210 9.79 -14.58 -8.88
C GLN A 210 9.02 -14.27 -10.17
N VAL A 211 8.78 -15.29 -11.00
CA VAL A 211 8.11 -15.12 -12.31
C VAL A 211 6.59 -15.11 -12.10
N ARG A 212 6.11 -14.09 -11.38
CA ARG A 212 4.69 -13.84 -11.05
C ARG A 212 4.46 -12.39 -10.66
N SER A 213 3.22 -11.98 -10.57
CA SER A 213 2.85 -10.75 -9.87
C SER A 213 2.87 -10.97 -8.35
N ILE A 214 2.90 -9.87 -7.59
CA ILE A 214 2.79 -9.93 -6.12
C ILE A 214 1.45 -10.52 -5.69
N THR A 215 1.45 -11.20 -4.53
CA THR A 215 0.23 -11.74 -3.91
C THR A 215 -0.54 -10.67 -3.13
N PRO A 216 -1.80 -10.92 -2.73
CA PRO A 216 -2.51 -10.02 -1.81
C PRO A 216 -1.77 -9.80 -0.49
N ARG A 217 -1.14 -10.84 0.09
CA ARG A 217 -0.36 -10.68 1.34
C ARG A 217 0.87 -9.79 1.14
N GLU A 218 1.62 -9.99 0.07
CA GLU A 218 2.75 -9.12 -0.27
C GLU A 218 2.30 -7.67 -0.48
N ALA A 219 1.20 -7.46 -1.20
CA ALA A 219 0.60 -6.13 -1.35
C ALA A 219 0.16 -5.52 0.00
N ALA A 220 -0.37 -6.34 0.92
CA ALA A 220 -0.76 -5.94 2.27
C ALA A 220 0.46 -5.54 3.12
N ARG A 221 1.54 -6.33 3.10
CA ARG A 221 2.80 -5.99 3.78
C ARG A 221 3.39 -4.69 3.24
N ILE A 222 3.38 -4.46 1.92
CA ILE A 222 3.82 -3.21 1.29
C ILE A 222 3.00 -2.01 1.80
N GLN A 223 1.70 -2.21 2.07
CA GLN A 223 0.80 -1.23 2.70
C GLN A 223 0.88 -1.23 4.24
N SER A 224 1.87 -1.93 4.81
CA SER A 224 2.10 -2.07 6.25
C SER A 224 0.94 -2.68 7.07
N PHE A 225 0.10 -3.52 6.46
CA PHE A 225 -0.86 -4.34 7.20
C PHE A 225 -0.12 -5.46 7.97
N PRO A 226 -0.52 -5.76 9.21
CA PRO A 226 0.03 -6.90 9.94
C PRO A 226 -0.36 -8.23 9.29
N ASP A 227 0.45 -9.28 9.51
CA ASP A 227 0.28 -10.58 8.86
C ASP A 227 -0.98 -11.32 9.31
N ASP A 228 -1.48 -11.03 10.51
CA ASP A 228 -2.72 -11.56 11.06
C ASP A 228 -3.99 -10.80 10.60
N TYR A 229 -3.84 -9.76 9.80
CA TYR A 229 -5.01 -9.07 9.23
C TYR A 229 -5.60 -9.87 8.07
N VAL A 230 -6.85 -10.29 8.21
CA VAL A 230 -7.57 -11.12 7.22
C VAL A 230 -8.37 -10.22 6.27
N PHE A 231 -8.13 -10.39 4.97
CA PHE A 231 -8.97 -9.79 3.94
C PHE A 231 -10.02 -10.81 3.51
N LEU A 232 -11.29 -10.51 3.77
CA LEU A 232 -12.41 -11.40 3.46
C LEU A 232 -12.99 -11.12 2.06
N GLY A 233 -13.61 -12.14 1.47
CA GLY A 233 -14.29 -12.08 0.18
C GLY A 233 -13.48 -12.70 -0.96
N ALA A 234 -13.92 -12.48 -2.19
CA ALA A 234 -13.30 -13.05 -3.39
C ALA A 234 -11.86 -12.56 -3.56
N TYR A 235 -10.97 -13.42 -4.04
CA TYR A 235 -9.54 -13.19 -4.21
C TYR A 235 -9.19 -11.82 -4.83
N LEU A 236 -9.82 -11.45 -5.95
CA LEU A 236 -9.55 -10.17 -6.60
C LEU A 236 -10.03 -8.96 -5.78
N LYS A 237 -11.05 -9.14 -4.91
CA LYS A 237 -11.55 -8.06 -4.04
C LYS A 237 -10.56 -7.71 -2.94
N THR A 238 -9.70 -8.64 -2.53
CA THR A 238 -8.67 -8.37 -1.53
C THR A 238 -7.67 -7.31 -2.00
N TYR A 239 -7.23 -7.36 -3.25
CA TYR A 239 -6.38 -6.29 -3.82
C TYR A 239 -7.07 -4.92 -3.80
N MET A 240 -8.37 -4.89 -4.07
CA MET A 240 -9.13 -3.64 -4.04
C MET A 240 -9.21 -3.06 -2.62
N GLN A 241 -9.44 -3.90 -1.61
CA GLN A 241 -9.45 -3.49 -0.20
C GLN A 241 -8.10 -2.91 0.20
N ILE A 242 -7.01 -3.63 -0.10
CA ILE A 242 -5.65 -3.20 0.19
C ILE A 242 -5.32 -1.86 -0.51
N GLY A 243 -5.61 -1.76 -1.82
CA GLY A 243 -5.28 -0.58 -2.60
C GLY A 243 -6.08 0.68 -2.24
N ASN A 244 -7.28 0.53 -1.65
CA ASN A 244 -8.09 1.65 -1.16
C ASN A 244 -7.68 2.13 0.23
N ALA A 245 -6.91 1.35 0.97
CA ALA A 245 -6.52 1.68 2.33
C ALA A 245 -5.48 2.81 2.39
N VAL A 246 -5.48 3.52 3.51
CA VAL A 246 -4.33 4.30 3.96
C VAL A 246 -3.31 3.34 4.58
N PRO A 247 -1.99 3.46 4.28
CA PRO A 247 -0.99 2.60 4.89
C PRO A 247 -1.06 2.63 6.42
N VAL A 248 -1.05 1.45 7.06
CA VAL A 248 -1.35 1.32 8.49
C VAL A 248 -0.36 2.07 9.38
N LEU A 249 0.95 1.99 9.07
CA LEU A 249 1.97 2.72 9.84
C LEU A 249 1.81 4.24 9.71
N MET A 250 1.46 4.74 8.51
CA MET A 250 1.17 6.16 8.30
C MET A 250 -0.04 6.59 9.13
N ALA A 251 -1.15 5.87 9.06
CA ALA A 251 -2.34 6.16 9.87
C ALA A 251 -2.06 6.11 11.37
N LYS A 252 -1.26 5.13 11.83
CA LYS A 252 -0.86 4.98 13.23
C LYS A 252 -0.05 6.18 13.73
N GLN A 253 0.89 6.69 12.94
CA GLN A 253 1.71 7.84 13.35
C GLN A 253 0.88 9.12 13.38
N ILE A 254 0.03 9.37 12.38
CA ILE A 254 -0.91 10.49 12.37
C ILE A 254 -1.83 10.42 13.60
N ALA A 255 -2.41 9.25 13.88
CA ALA A 255 -3.29 9.05 15.03
C ALA A 255 -2.59 9.28 16.38
N LYS A 256 -1.30 8.92 16.50
CA LYS A 256 -0.52 9.19 17.72
C LYS A 256 -0.38 10.68 18.00
N VAL A 257 -0.18 11.51 16.96
CA VAL A 257 -0.12 12.96 17.11
C VAL A 257 -1.51 13.49 17.49
N LEU A 258 -2.55 13.12 16.75
CA LEU A 258 -3.91 13.57 17.04
C LEU A 258 -4.38 13.21 18.45
N LYS A 259 -3.98 12.04 18.96
CA LYS A 259 -4.35 11.57 20.32
C LYS A 259 -3.88 12.50 21.42
N LYS A 260 -2.84 13.32 21.22
CA LYS A 260 -2.38 14.30 22.21
C LYS A 260 -3.42 15.41 22.46
N TYR A 261 -4.34 15.60 21.51
CA TYR A 261 -5.31 16.68 21.46
C TYR A 261 -6.76 16.21 21.68
N LEU A 262 -6.98 14.90 21.82
CA LEU A 262 -8.28 14.31 22.17
C LEU A 262 -8.40 14.12 23.69
#